data_71a7b449df2a7d42c9b7b80b77f16b26
#
_entry.id   71a7b449df2a7d42c9b7b80b77f16b26
#
_cell.length_a   1.000
_cell.length_b   1.000
_cell.length_c   1.000
_cell.angle_alpha   90.00
_cell.angle_beta   90.00
_cell.angle_gamma   90.00
#
_symmetry.space_group_name_H-M   'P 1'
#
loop_
_entity.id
_entity.type
_entity.pdbx_description
1 polymer ?
#
loop_
_entity_poly.entity_id
_entity_poly.type
_entity_poly.pdbx_seq_one_letter_code
_entity_poly.pdbx_strand_id
1 'polypeptide(L)'
;CLSRGLGDVYKRQRHPRVNILQPGCGVGGHCIAVDPYFITAEFPMESRMISTARETNNYKAFWCAEKVRNAMLRFELKHGRKPAVAMMGLAFKPDIDDLRESPAKGITTKVLQSCNNADIMVVEPNVSEHKLFKLTPYKEAYEKADIVVFLVNHREFAGLNYRDDVEVLDFCGTFKK
;
A
#
# COMPACT_ATOMS: atom_id res chain seq x y z
N CYS A 1 -8.92 -4.01 31.58
CA CYS A 1 -7.77 -4.22 30.67
C CYS A 1 -7.95 -3.63 29.27
N LEU A 2 -9.14 -3.68 28.71
CA LEU A 2 -9.46 -3.08 27.41
C LEU A 2 -9.29 -1.55 27.37
N SER A 3 -9.43 -0.86 28.50
CA SER A 3 -9.29 0.59 28.57
C SER A 3 -7.84 1.10 28.54
N ARG A 4 -6.83 0.25 28.81
CA ARG A 4 -5.43 0.69 28.81
C ARG A 4 -4.91 1.01 27.42
N GLY A 5 -5.24 0.21 26.42
CA GLY A 5 -4.88 0.48 25.02
C GLY A 5 -5.52 1.76 24.49
N LEU A 6 -6.77 2.02 24.82
CA LEU A 6 -7.47 3.27 24.48
C LEU A 6 -6.88 4.49 25.18
N GLY A 7 -6.39 4.35 26.41
CA GLY A 7 -5.70 5.42 27.14
C GLY A 7 -4.39 5.85 26.49
N ASP A 8 -3.62 4.94 25.95
CA ASP A 8 -2.36 5.23 25.26
C ASP A 8 -2.62 5.89 23.90
N VAL A 9 -3.62 5.46 23.16
CA VAL A 9 -4.10 6.10 21.93
C VAL A 9 -4.52 7.54 22.22
N TYR A 10 -5.34 7.75 23.26
CA TYR A 10 -5.82 9.07 23.66
C TYR A 10 -4.69 10.02 24.08
N LYS A 11 -3.68 9.52 24.83
CA LYS A 11 -2.51 10.32 25.22
C LYS A 11 -1.67 10.73 24.03
N ARG A 12 -1.46 9.84 23.05
CA ARG A 12 -0.72 10.13 21.82
C ARG A 12 -1.42 11.16 20.95
N GLN A 13 -2.75 11.09 20.85
CA GLN A 13 -3.54 12.07 20.09
C GLN A 13 -3.40 13.51 20.63
N ARG A 14 -3.03 13.68 21.89
CA ARG A 14 -2.79 14.99 22.51
C ARG A 14 -1.39 15.55 22.23
N HIS A 15 -0.47 14.77 21.67
CA HIS A 15 0.85 15.27 21.34
C HIS A 15 0.78 16.10 20.04
N PRO A 16 1.19 17.39 20.04
CA PRO A 16 0.95 18.31 18.93
C PRO A 16 1.71 17.95 17.63
N ARG A 17 2.72 17.09 17.72
CA ARG A 17 3.60 16.70 16.59
C ARG A 17 3.52 15.22 16.22
N VAL A 18 2.76 14.43 16.96
CA VAL A 18 2.72 12.97 16.74
C VAL A 18 1.29 12.53 16.46
N ASN A 19 1.02 12.21 15.20
CA ASN A 19 -0.22 11.57 14.80
C ASN A 19 -0.06 10.04 14.84
N ILE A 20 -1.14 9.34 15.20
CA ILE A 20 -1.18 7.89 15.11
C ILE A 20 -1.19 7.52 13.63
N LEU A 21 -0.31 6.59 13.26
CA LEU A 21 -0.27 6.05 11.90
C LEU A 21 -1.58 5.34 11.59
N GLN A 22 -2.12 5.61 10.41
CA GLN A 22 -3.30 4.92 9.92
C GLN A 22 -2.91 3.55 9.35
N PRO A 23 -3.77 2.53 9.47
CA PRO A 23 -3.54 1.24 8.83
C PRO A 23 -3.37 1.39 7.32
N GLY A 24 -2.44 0.62 6.75
CA GLY A 24 -2.14 0.65 5.32
C GLY A 24 -1.37 -0.60 4.89
N CYS A 25 -0.74 -0.53 3.74
CA CYS A 25 0.04 -1.65 3.18
C CYS A 25 1.44 -1.81 3.79
N GLY A 26 1.80 -0.94 4.72
CA GLY A 26 3.07 -0.91 5.44
C GLY A 26 3.57 0.52 5.62
N VAL A 27 4.59 0.68 6.46
CA VAL A 27 5.25 1.97 6.75
C VAL A 27 6.57 2.02 6.00
N GLY A 28 6.71 3.01 5.13
CA GLY A 28 7.89 3.31 4.33
C GLY A 28 8.56 4.63 4.75
N GLY A 29 9.30 5.20 3.81
CA GLY A 29 10.02 6.47 4.01
C GLY A 29 11.48 6.29 4.37
N HIS A 30 12.20 7.39 4.48
CA HIS A 30 13.66 7.38 4.57
C HIS A 30 14.22 7.21 5.99
N CYS A 31 13.44 7.49 7.05
CA CYS A 31 13.87 7.29 8.43
C CYS A 31 13.21 6.04 9.04
N ILE A 32 11.89 6.02 9.17
CA ILE A 32 11.17 4.94 9.88
C ILE A 32 11.40 3.57 9.20
N ALA A 33 11.59 3.55 7.90
CA ALA A 33 11.88 2.31 7.18
C ALA A 33 13.33 1.82 7.33
N VAL A 34 14.28 2.70 7.64
CA VAL A 34 15.73 2.44 7.57
C VAL A 34 16.40 2.45 8.94
N ASP A 35 16.16 3.47 9.76
CA ASP A 35 16.88 3.68 11.04
C ASP A 35 16.79 2.48 12.01
N PRO A 36 15.66 1.76 12.10
CA PRO A 36 15.59 0.58 12.95
C PRO A 36 16.62 -0.51 12.62
N TYR A 37 17.04 -0.61 11.34
CA TYR A 37 18.03 -1.61 10.95
C TYR A 37 19.44 -1.28 11.44
N PHE A 38 19.79 -0.02 11.63
CA PHE A 38 21.07 0.35 12.26
C PHE A 38 21.10 -0.13 13.71
N ILE A 39 20.00 0.03 14.45
CA ILE A 39 19.90 -0.43 15.83
C ILE A 39 19.96 -1.96 15.90
N THR A 40 19.24 -2.65 15.00
CA THR A 40 19.22 -4.11 15.01
C THR A 40 20.53 -4.73 14.55
N ALA A 41 21.30 -4.05 13.72
CA ALA A 41 22.62 -4.49 13.30
C ALA A 41 23.66 -4.34 14.43
N GLU A 42 23.60 -3.27 15.21
CA GLU A 42 24.54 -2.98 16.30
C GLU A 42 24.18 -3.78 17.58
N PHE A 43 22.89 -3.92 17.89
CA PHE A 43 22.39 -4.54 19.13
C PHE A 43 21.38 -5.66 18.84
N PRO A 44 21.77 -6.79 18.21
CA PRO A 44 20.83 -7.80 17.74
C PRO A 44 20.07 -8.50 18.86
N MET A 45 20.68 -8.65 20.03
CA MET A 45 20.05 -9.37 21.15
C MET A 45 19.04 -8.50 21.91
N GLU A 46 19.32 -7.21 22.06
CA GLU A 46 18.51 -6.23 22.79
C GLU A 46 17.37 -5.70 21.95
N SER A 47 17.52 -5.70 20.62
CA SER A 47 16.57 -5.08 19.66
C SER A 47 15.57 -6.06 19.05
N ARG A 48 15.35 -7.23 19.62
CA ARG A 48 14.43 -8.26 19.11
C ARG A 48 13.04 -7.75 18.77
N MET A 49 12.48 -6.88 19.64
CA MET A 49 11.16 -6.30 19.41
C MET A 49 11.15 -5.38 18.19
N ILE A 50 12.22 -4.61 17.96
CA ILE A 50 12.38 -3.73 16.81
C ILE A 50 12.47 -4.57 15.53
N SER A 51 13.28 -5.63 15.55
CA SER A 51 13.43 -6.58 14.43
C SER A 51 12.07 -7.19 14.06
N THR A 52 11.38 -7.77 15.04
CA THR A 52 10.05 -8.38 14.82
C THR A 52 9.02 -7.36 14.31
N ALA A 53 9.04 -6.13 14.80
CA ALA A 53 8.15 -5.07 14.30
C ALA A 53 8.42 -4.76 12.82
N ARG A 54 9.70 -4.67 12.41
CA ARG A 54 10.07 -4.47 11.00
C ARG A 54 9.70 -5.66 10.13
N GLU A 55 9.94 -6.87 10.58
CA GLU A 55 9.54 -8.10 9.88
C GLU A 55 8.02 -8.14 9.67
N THR A 56 7.23 -7.83 10.70
CA THR A 56 5.77 -7.76 10.63
C THR A 56 5.31 -6.71 9.61
N ASN A 57 5.96 -5.54 9.60
CA ASN A 57 5.68 -4.49 8.61
C ASN A 57 5.99 -4.96 7.18
N ASN A 58 7.12 -5.61 6.96
CA ASN A 58 7.52 -6.13 5.65
C ASN A 58 6.59 -7.26 5.19
N TYR A 59 6.17 -8.13 6.12
CA TYR A 59 5.20 -9.18 5.84
C TYR A 59 3.85 -8.61 5.38
N LYS A 60 3.43 -7.45 5.92
CA LYS A 60 2.18 -6.81 5.46
C LYS A 60 2.21 -6.48 3.97
N ALA A 61 3.33 -5.95 3.46
CA ALA A 61 3.48 -5.67 2.03
C ALA A 61 3.43 -6.97 1.19
N PHE A 62 4.10 -8.02 1.66
CA PHE A 62 4.02 -9.34 1.02
C PHE A 62 2.58 -9.86 0.98
N TRP A 63 1.88 -9.82 2.10
CA TRP A 63 0.49 -10.25 2.23
C TRP A 63 -0.44 -9.47 1.27
N CYS A 64 -0.25 -8.15 1.12
CA CYS A 64 -1.01 -7.36 0.16
C CYS A 64 -0.77 -7.83 -1.28
N ALA A 65 0.48 -8.06 -1.68
CA ALA A 65 0.80 -8.57 -3.02
C ALA A 65 0.15 -9.94 -3.28
N GLU A 66 0.15 -10.85 -2.31
CA GLU A 66 -0.52 -12.15 -2.41
C GLU A 66 -2.05 -12.00 -2.54
N LYS A 67 -2.66 -11.06 -1.83
CA LYS A 67 -4.10 -10.78 -1.98
C LYS A 67 -4.45 -10.33 -3.39
N VAL A 68 -3.64 -9.43 -3.97
CA VAL A 68 -3.83 -8.97 -5.36
C VAL A 68 -3.69 -10.16 -6.33
N ARG A 69 -2.62 -10.94 -6.19
CA ARG A 69 -2.39 -12.10 -7.05
C ARG A 69 -3.53 -13.12 -6.98
N ASN A 70 -4.01 -13.40 -5.77
CA ASN A 70 -5.15 -14.31 -5.58
C ASN A 70 -6.45 -13.77 -6.20
N ALA A 71 -6.70 -12.46 -6.14
CA ALA A 71 -7.84 -11.83 -6.81
C ALA A 71 -7.73 -11.99 -8.34
N MET A 72 -6.54 -11.73 -8.90
CA MET A 72 -6.29 -11.92 -10.33
C MET A 72 -6.53 -13.38 -10.79
N LEU A 73 -6.06 -14.35 -10.03
CA LEU A 73 -6.27 -15.78 -10.33
C LEU A 73 -7.76 -16.16 -10.25
N ARG A 74 -8.48 -15.68 -9.23
CA ARG A 74 -9.94 -15.91 -9.15
C ARG A 74 -10.68 -15.31 -10.33
N PHE A 75 -10.30 -14.10 -10.73
CA PHE A 75 -10.89 -13.45 -11.90
C PHE A 75 -10.63 -14.26 -13.18
N GLU A 76 -9.38 -14.69 -13.40
CA GLU A 76 -9.00 -15.48 -14.57
C GLU A 76 -9.77 -16.82 -14.62
N LEU A 77 -9.90 -17.52 -13.51
CA LEU A 77 -10.67 -18.75 -13.41
C LEU A 77 -12.16 -18.52 -13.70
N LYS A 78 -12.73 -17.41 -13.27
CA LYS A 78 -14.16 -17.10 -13.46
C LYS A 78 -14.49 -16.64 -14.88
N HIS A 79 -13.60 -15.87 -15.50
CA HIS A 79 -13.88 -15.15 -16.76
C HIS A 79 -13.12 -15.71 -17.98
N GLY A 80 -12.19 -16.65 -17.79
CA GLY A 80 -11.38 -17.24 -18.86
C GLY A 80 -10.39 -16.27 -19.54
N ARG A 81 -10.17 -15.08 -18.93
CA ARG A 81 -9.23 -14.06 -19.39
C ARG A 81 -8.49 -13.42 -18.23
N LYS A 82 -7.34 -12.82 -18.50
CA LYS A 82 -6.62 -12.04 -17.50
C LYS A 82 -7.36 -10.73 -17.19
N PRO A 83 -7.35 -10.28 -15.92
CA PRO A 83 -7.93 -8.99 -15.54
C PRO A 83 -7.05 -7.82 -15.97
N ALA A 84 -7.68 -6.68 -16.23
CA ALA A 84 -7.05 -5.37 -16.15
C ALA A 84 -7.01 -4.92 -14.69
N VAL A 85 -5.84 -4.55 -14.18
CA VAL A 85 -5.64 -4.23 -12.77
C VAL A 85 -5.13 -2.80 -12.61
N ALA A 86 -5.81 -1.98 -11.83
CA ALA A 86 -5.36 -0.63 -11.47
C ALA A 86 -4.65 -0.66 -10.09
N MET A 87 -3.35 -0.36 -10.06
CA MET A 87 -2.56 -0.23 -8.83
C MET A 87 -2.51 1.25 -8.44
N MET A 88 -3.32 1.66 -7.46
CA MET A 88 -3.61 3.05 -7.11
C MET A 88 -2.71 3.56 -5.98
N GLY A 89 -1.68 4.33 -6.34
CA GLY A 89 -0.70 4.93 -5.44
C GLY A 89 0.61 4.16 -5.34
N LEU A 90 1.72 4.88 -5.40
CA LEU A 90 3.09 4.36 -5.27
C LEU A 90 3.88 5.02 -4.15
N ALA A 91 3.49 6.21 -3.68
CA ALA A 91 4.20 6.95 -2.66
C ALA A 91 4.17 6.22 -1.30
N PHE A 92 5.13 6.49 -0.43
CA PHE A 92 5.13 5.88 0.90
C PHE A 92 4.11 6.51 1.86
N LYS A 93 3.56 7.66 1.50
CA LYS A 93 2.61 8.45 2.29
C LYS A 93 1.64 9.17 1.34
N PRO A 94 0.38 9.44 1.76
CA PRO A 94 -0.55 10.24 0.97
C PRO A 94 -0.05 11.64 0.61
N ASP A 95 -0.40 12.09 -0.57
CA ASP A 95 -0.24 13.47 -1.05
C ASP A 95 1.22 13.98 -1.12
N ILE A 96 2.15 13.08 -1.42
CA ILE A 96 3.56 13.39 -1.67
C ILE A 96 4.07 12.69 -2.92
N ASP A 97 5.19 13.15 -3.44
CA ASP A 97 5.91 12.62 -4.62
C ASP A 97 7.09 11.68 -4.28
N ASP A 98 7.25 11.34 -3.00
CA ASP A 98 8.37 10.54 -2.52
C ASP A 98 8.06 9.04 -2.52
N LEU A 99 8.82 8.28 -3.30
CA LEU A 99 8.68 6.83 -3.47
C LEU A 99 9.77 6.01 -2.75
N ARG A 100 10.59 6.65 -1.88
CA ARG A 100 11.69 5.96 -1.17
C ARG A 100 11.13 4.97 -0.17
N GLU A 101 11.66 3.75 -0.20
CA GLU A 101 11.24 2.64 0.67
C GLU A 101 9.70 2.48 0.77
N SER A 102 8.99 2.79 -0.34
CA SER A 102 7.54 2.66 -0.37
C SER A 102 7.10 1.20 -0.43
N PRO A 103 6.28 0.75 0.54
CA PRO A 103 5.63 -0.56 0.47
C PRO A 103 4.71 -0.68 -0.76
N ALA A 104 4.00 0.37 -1.14
CA ALA A 104 3.12 0.40 -2.30
C ALA A 104 3.89 0.13 -3.61
N LYS A 105 5.04 0.81 -3.79
CA LYS A 105 5.94 0.55 -4.91
C LYS A 105 6.46 -0.90 -4.90
N GLY A 106 6.83 -1.42 -3.73
CA GLY A 106 7.29 -2.80 -3.57
C GLY A 106 6.22 -3.83 -3.92
N ILE A 107 4.97 -3.61 -3.52
CA ILE A 107 3.82 -4.45 -3.87
C ILE A 107 3.59 -4.43 -5.38
N THR A 108 3.53 -3.25 -5.99
CA THR A 108 3.33 -3.09 -7.44
C THR A 108 4.44 -3.80 -8.23
N THR A 109 5.69 -3.66 -7.81
CA THR A 109 6.82 -4.36 -8.45
C THR A 109 6.66 -5.88 -8.38
N LYS A 110 6.30 -6.44 -7.20
CA LYS A 110 6.09 -7.87 -7.03
C LYS A 110 4.94 -8.40 -7.88
N VAL A 111 3.83 -7.66 -7.95
CA VAL A 111 2.68 -8.04 -8.79
C VAL A 111 3.07 -8.06 -10.26
N LEU A 112 3.76 -7.03 -10.75
CA LEU A 112 4.25 -6.98 -12.14
C LEU A 112 5.20 -8.13 -12.47
N GLN A 113 6.11 -8.48 -11.56
CA GLN A 113 7.07 -9.58 -11.76
C GLN A 113 6.41 -10.97 -11.75
N SER A 114 5.33 -11.15 -10.98
CA SER A 114 4.65 -12.44 -10.83
C SER A 114 3.53 -12.69 -11.84
N CYS A 115 3.06 -11.65 -12.53
CA CYS A 115 1.87 -11.70 -13.38
C CYS A 115 2.22 -11.35 -14.84
N ASN A 116 2.98 -12.21 -15.52
CA ASN A 116 3.33 -12.03 -16.91
C ASN A 116 2.08 -11.92 -17.80
N ASN A 117 2.08 -10.93 -18.71
CA ASN A 117 1.00 -10.65 -19.68
C ASN A 117 -0.37 -10.24 -19.07
N ALA A 118 -0.42 -9.78 -17.82
CA ALA A 118 -1.60 -9.08 -17.31
C ALA A 118 -1.51 -7.58 -17.65
N ASP A 119 -2.65 -6.96 -17.91
CA ASP A 119 -2.73 -5.51 -18.11
C ASP A 119 -2.76 -4.81 -16.74
N ILE A 120 -1.57 -4.37 -16.30
CA ILE A 120 -1.41 -3.71 -14.99
C ILE A 120 -1.14 -2.23 -15.21
N MET A 121 -2.13 -1.42 -14.90
CA MET A 121 -2.08 0.04 -14.93
C MET A 121 -1.56 0.57 -13.61
N VAL A 122 -0.41 1.23 -13.65
CA VAL A 122 0.24 1.81 -12.47
C VAL A 122 -0.11 3.28 -12.36
N VAL A 123 -0.58 3.69 -11.19
CA VAL A 123 -1.09 5.04 -10.94
C VAL A 123 -0.34 5.71 -9.80
N GLU A 124 0.18 6.91 -10.04
CA GLU A 124 0.68 7.82 -9.00
C GLU A 124 0.37 9.26 -9.40
N PRO A 125 -0.62 9.92 -8.76
CA PRO A 125 -1.04 11.26 -9.14
C PRO A 125 0.00 12.35 -8.92
N ASN A 126 0.88 12.16 -7.94
CA ASN A 126 1.85 13.17 -7.50
C ASN A 126 3.21 13.07 -8.20
N VAL A 127 3.37 12.12 -9.14
CA VAL A 127 4.60 11.92 -9.91
C VAL A 127 4.26 11.93 -11.40
N SER A 128 4.94 12.79 -12.18
CA SER A 128 4.70 12.91 -13.61
C SER A 128 5.29 11.77 -14.43
N GLU A 129 6.47 11.26 -14.01
CA GLU A 129 7.20 10.21 -14.72
C GLU A 129 7.92 9.27 -13.75
N HIS A 130 8.04 8.00 -14.11
CA HIS A 130 8.81 7.02 -13.34
C HIS A 130 9.66 6.14 -14.27
N LYS A 131 10.92 5.87 -13.86
CA LYS A 131 11.90 5.13 -14.70
C LYS A 131 11.49 3.67 -14.97
N LEU A 132 10.79 3.03 -14.06
CA LEU A 132 10.44 1.61 -14.13
C LEU A 132 8.98 1.36 -14.53
N PHE A 133 8.10 2.32 -14.30
CA PHE A 133 6.66 2.18 -14.52
C PHE A 133 6.16 3.20 -15.52
N LYS A 134 5.39 2.75 -16.50
CA LYS A 134 4.56 3.64 -17.30
C LYS A 134 3.35 4.01 -16.46
N LEU A 135 3.25 5.28 -16.07
CA LEU A 135 2.14 5.78 -15.26
C LEU A 135 0.89 5.99 -16.13
N THR A 136 -0.26 5.62 -15.58
CA THR A 136 -1.58 5.80 -16.18
C THR A 136 -2.37 6.83 -15.37
N PRO A 137 -3.11 7.76 -16.00
CA PRO A 137 -3.99 8.68 -15.30
C PRO A 137 -5.00 7.92 -14.42
N TYR A 138 -5.21 8.38 -13.18
CA TYR A 138 -6.01 7.63 -12.19
C TYR A 138 -7.46 7.39 -12.61
N LYS A 139 -8.10 8.34 -13.29
CA LYS A 139 -9.47 8.19 -13.80
C LYS A 139 -9.55 7.11 -14.87
N GLU A 140 -8.62 7.15 -15.83
CA GLU A 140 -8.54 6.16 -16.90
C GLU A 140 -8.31 4.74 -16.35
N ALA A 141 -7.35 4.60 -15.44
CA ALA A 141 -7.07 3.31 -14.82
C ALA A 141 -8.27 2.80 -14.01
N TYR A 142 -8.93 3.68 -13.26
CA TYR A 142 -10.10 3.34 -12.47
C TYR A 142 -11.28 2.85 -13.32
N GLU A 143 -11.53 3.51 -14.46
CA GLU A 143 -12.64 3.17 -15.37
C GLU A 143 -12.41 1.86 -16.12
N LYS A 144 -11.15 1.58 -16.53
CA LYS A 144 -10.80 0.41 -17.35
C LYS A 144 -10.55 -0.87 -16.55
N ALA A 145 -10.30 -0.75 -15.26
CA ALA A 145 -9.92 -1.90 -14.45
C ALA A 145 -11.07 -2.86 -14.15
N ASP A 146 -10.74 -4.15 -14.15
CA ASP A 146 -11.57 -5.23 -13.58
C ASP A 146 -11.30 -5.40 -12.07
N ILE A 147 -10.07 -5.08 -11.65
CA ILE A 147 -9.64 -5.12 -10.24
C ILE A 147 -8.97 -3.80 -9.91
N VAL A 148 -9.43 -3.12 -8.86
CA VAL A 148 -8.84 -1.87 -8.38
C VAL A 148 -8.19 -2.09 -7.02
N VAL A 149 -6.91 -1.71 -6.89
CA VAL A 149 -6.11 -1.91 -5.69
C VAL A 149 -5.66 -0.56 -5.14
N PHE A 150 -6.26 -0.11 -4.04
CA PHE A 150 -5.82 1.12 -3.36
C PHE A 150 -4.70 0.79 -2.37
N LEU A 151 -3.51 1.35 -2.64
CA LEU A 151 -2.30 1.17 -1.84
C LEU A 151 -1.97 2.41 -1.01
N VAL A 152 -2.30 3.60 -1.53
CA VAL A 152 -2.08 4.88 -0.87
C VAL A 152 -3.34 5.74 -1.01
N ASN A 153 -3.80 6.33 0.08
CA ASN A 153 -5.02 7.13 0.10
C ASN A 153 -4.73 8.60 -0.26
N HIS A 154 -4.47 8.85 -1.56
CA HIS A 154 -4.32 10.21 -2.07
C HIS A 154 -5.66 10.95 -2.14
N ARG A 155 -5.64 12.28 -1.95
CA ARG A 155 -6.83 13.14 -2.03
C ARG A 155 -7.53 13.07 -3.39
N GLU A 156 -6.80 12.80 -4.46
CA GLU A 156 -7.32 12.67 -5.82
C GLU A 156 -8.29 11.50 -5.94
N PHE A 157 -8.15 10.49 -5.08
CA PHE A 157 -9.04 9.31 -5.07
C PHE A 157 -10.33 9.53 -4.29
N ALA A 158 -10.40 10.55 -3.42
CA ALA A 158 -11.57 10.83 -2.58
C ALA A 158 -12.84 11.17 -3.40
N GLY A 159 -12.69 11.60 -4.65
CA GLY A 159 -13.81 11.89 -5.56
C GLY A 159 -14.27 10.72 -6.41
N LEU A 160 -13.69 9.53 -6.25
CA LEU A 160 -14.09 8.35 -7.00
C LEU A 160 -15.33 7.72 -6.38
N ASN A 161 -16.35 7.44 -7.21
CA ASN A 161 -17.53 6.70 -6.77
C ASN A 161 -17.18 5.22 -6.61
N TYR A 162 -17.68 4.58 -5.55
CA TYR A 162 -17.49 3.13 -5.39
C TYR A 162 -18.14 2.37 -6.56
N ARG A 163 -17.44 1.36 -7.08
CA ARG A 163 -17.87 0.52 -8.19
C ARG A 163 -18.20 -0.88 -7.69
N ASP A 164 -19.47 -1.29 -7.84
CA ASP A 164 -19.94 -2.65 -7.47
C ASP A 164 -19.64 -3.70 -8.57
N ASP A 165 -19.30 -3.25 -9.78
CA ASP A 165 -19.03 -4.10 -10.95
C ASP A 165 -17.58 -4.63 -11.01
N VAL A 166 -16.70 -4.16 -10.13
CA VAL A 166 -15.29 -4.56 -10.07
C VAL A 166 -14.90 -5.07 -8.68
N GLU A 167 -13.83 -5.88 -8.62
CA GLU A 167 -13.25 -6.27 -7.32
C GLU A 167 -12.37 -5.14 -6.80
N VAL A 168 -12.72 -4.56 -5.64
CA VAL A 168 -11.93 -3.49 -5.01
C VAL A 168 -11.17 -4.05 -3.81
N LEU A 169 -9.84 -3.92 -3.85
CA LEU A 169 -8.94 -4.22 -2.75
C LEU A 169 -8.43 -2.90 -2.13
N ASP A 170 -9.08 -2.46 -1.07
CA ASP A 170 -8.72 -1.23 -0.38
C ASP A 170 -7.88 -1.52 0.87
N PHE A 171 -6.56 -1.33 0.76
CA PHE A 171 -5.61 -1.55 1.86
C PHE A 171 -5.34 -0.31 2.70
N CYS A 172 -5.86 0.85 2.33
CA CYS A 172 -5.55 2.13 2.96
C CYS A 172 -6.78 2.93 3.42
N GLY A 173 -7.99 2.38 3.23
CA GLY A 173 -9.23 2.99 3.68
C GLY A 173 -9.68 4.20 2.85
N THR A 174 -9.55 4.12 1.53
CA THR A 174 -10.01 5.15 0.59
C THR A 174 -11.53 5.27 0.65
N PHE A 175 -12.23 4.14 0.65
CA PHE A 175 -13.68 4.10 0.85
C PHE A 175 -13.99 3.77 2.31
N LYS A 176 -14.07 4.79 3.15
CA LYS A 176 -14.54 4.62 4.53
C LYS A 176 -16.00 4.19 4.50
N LYS A 177 -16.26 2.99 5.01
CA LYS A 177 -17.62 2.56 5.37
C LYS A 177 -18.06 3.20 6.66
#